data_aa650793d259ce03a4a11a48670339ee
#
_entry.id   aa650793d259ce03a4a11a48670339ee
#
_cell.length_a   1.000
_cell.length_b   1.000
_cell.length_c   1.000
_cell.angle_alpha   90.00
_cell.angle_beta   90.00
_cell.angle_gamma   90.00
#
_symmetry.space_group_name_H-M   'P 1'
#
loop_
_entity.id
_entity.type
_entity.pdbx_description
1 polymer ?
#
loop_
_entity_poly.entity_id
_entity_poly.type
_entity_poly.pdbx_seq_one_letter_code
_entity_poly.pdbx_strand_id
1 'polypeptide(L)'
;LLDKTGTLTANKPKITKTVVFSGDENELIAVAASAEKQSSHPLAKPIIALAEERKLALENVENYKAVQGQGLTAALGGKEVAVGNLRLIKSVLSLDEETLRTAEKAAEENPTVLFVACGGKLKGYFVVEDTVTEQAKKAVKEFKAMKMKVVMLTGDNELAAKKVADELGIEYKAGVLPQDKCAEVVRYTESGRKTLMVGDGVN
;
A
#
# COMPACT_ATOMS: atom_id res chain seq x y z
N LEU A 1 9.74 -5.58 20.85
CA LEU A 1 9.56 -5.68 19.41
C LEU A 1 8.07 -5.55 19.09
N LEU A 2 7.72 -4.81 18.05
CA LEU A 2 6.32 -4.60 17.64
C LEU A 2 6.15 -5.01 16.17
N ASP A 3 5.08 -5.73 15.86
CA ASP A 3 4.69 -5.95 14.47
C ASP A 3 4.07 -4.67 13.89
N LYS A 4 4.13 -4.52 12.55
CA LYS A 4 3.54 -3.35 11.87
C LYS A 4 2.05 -3.55 11.64
N THR A 5 1.71 -4.53 10.81
CA THR A 5 0.35 -4.71 10.27
C THR A 5 -0.61 -5.25 11.33
N GLY A 6 -1.73 -4.58 11.54
CA GLY A 6 -2.72 -4.96 12.55
C GLY A 6 -2.31 -4.69 14.00
N THR A 7 -1.09 -4.20 14.26
CA THR A 7 -0.57 -3.85 15.59
C THR A 7 -0.27 -2.35 15.69
N LEU A 8 0.70 -1.85 14.94
CA LEU A 8 0.98 -0.42 14.85
C LEU A 8 0.05 0.29 13.89
N THR A 9 -0.40 -0.40 12.85
CA THR A 9 -1.31 0.12 11.84
C THR A 9 -2.69 -0.55 11.92
N ALA A 10 -3.68 0.10 11.32
CA ALA A 10 -5.08 -0.35 11.39
C ALA A 10 -5.38 -1.58 10.51
N ASN A 11 -4.44 -2.05 9.68
CA ASN A 11 -4.67 -3.04 8.63
C ASN A 11 -5.86 -2.65 7.71
N LYS A 12 -6.00 -1.35 7.48
CA LYS A 12 -7.04 -0.74 6.65
C LYS A 12 -6.38 0.29 5.75
N PRO A 13 -5.83 -0.14 4.60
CA PRO A 13 -5.19 0.77 3.67
C PRO A 13 -6.16 1.87 3.23
N LYS A 14 -5.64 3.10 3.08
CA LYS A 14 -6.38 4.27 2.63
C LYS A 14 -5.64 4.94 1.49
N ILE A 15 -6.40 5.60 0.62
CA ILE A 15 -5.81 6.50 -0.39
C ILE A 15 -5.36 7.77 0.34
N THR A 16 -4.06 8.05 0.29
CA THR A 16 -3.45 9.24 0.91
C THR A 16 -3.15 10.33 -0.11
N LYS A 17 -3.06 9.96 -1.41
CA LYS A 17 -2.82 10.89 -2.49
C LYS A 17 -3.44 10.36 -3.78
N THR A 18 -4.06 11.26 -4.55
CA THR A 18 -4.53 11.02 -5.92
C THR A 18 -3.82 12.00 -6.85
N VAL A 19 -3.28 11.50 -7.96
CA VAL A 19 -2.65 12.34 -8.98
C VAL A 19 -3.25 12.00 -10.34
N VAL A 20 -3.70 13.01 -11.05
CA VAL A 20 -4.33 12.90 -12.37
C VAL A 20 -3.37 13.38 -13.44
N PHE A 21 -3.15 12.58 -14.47
CA PHE A 21 -2.38 12.95 -15.66
C PHE A 21 -3.30 13.32 -16.83
N SER A 22 -4.48 12.66 -16.92
CA SER A 22 -5.40 12.88 -18.04
C SER A 22 -6.86 12.67 -17.59
N GLY A 23 -7.73 13.63 -17.92
CA GLY A 23 -9.12 13.64 -17.48
C GLY A 23 -9.30 14.38 -16.15
N ASP A 24 -10.29 13.99 -15.38
CA ASP A 24 -10.54 14.50 -14.03
C ASP A 24 -10.41 13.40 -12.95
N GLU A 25 -10.38 13.80 -11.70
CA GLU A 25 -10.21 12.89 -10.57
C GLU A 25 -11.38 11.91 -10.41
N ASN A 26 -12.61 12.33 -10.69
CA ASN A 26 -13.79 11.45 -10.58
C ASN A 26 -13.78 10.39 -11.69
N GLU A 27 -13.36 10.77 -12.92
CA GLU A 27 -13.13 9.81 -14.01
C GLU A 27 -12.09 8.76 -13.62
N LEU A 28 -10.94 9.21 -13.08
CA LEU A 28 -9.87 8.31 -12.61
C LEU A 28 -10.39 7.32 -11.57
N ILE A 29 -11.13 7.81 -10.57
CA ILE A 29 -11.68 6.98 -9.49
C ILE A 29 -12.74 6.02 -10.05
N ALA A 30 -13.65 6.49 -10.90
CA ALA A 30 -14.72 5.67 -11.47
C ALA A 30 -14.16 4.52 -12.32
N VAL A 31 -13.17 4.80 -13.16
CA VAL A 31 -12.48 3.78 -13.98
C VAL A 31 -11.80 2.74 -13.11
N ALA A 32 -11.01 3.18 -12.12
CA ALA A 32 -10.30 2.29 -11.23
C ALA A 32 -11.25 1.44 -10.37
N ALA A 33 -12.27 2.06 -9.77
CA ALA A 33 -13.25 1.35 -8.94
C ALA A 33 -14.11 0.36 -9.75
N SER A 34 -14.47 0.70 -10.99
CA SER A 34 -15.17 -0.22 -11.90
C SER A 34 -14.32 -1.46 -12.19
N ALA A 35 -13.02 -1.28 -12.46
CA ALA A 35 -12.09 -2.37 -12.71
C ALA A 35 -11.84 -3.22 -11.44
N GLU A 36 -11.75 -2.60 -10.28
CA GLU A 36 -11.49 -3.27 -9.00
C GLU A 36 -12.73 -3.91 -8.36
N LYS A 37 -13.95 -3.66 -8.86
CA LYS A 37 -15.20 -4.18 -8.32
C LYS A 37 -15.23 -5.71 -8.22
N GLN A 38 -14.54 -6.41 -9.12
CA GLN A 38 -14.43 -7.87 -9.13
C GLN A 38 -13.18 -8.39 -8.40
N SER A 39 -12.32 -7.49 -7.92
CA SER A 39 -11.07 -7.84 -7.26
C SER A 39 -11.29 -8.21 -5.80
N SER A 40 -10.68 -9.30 -5.35
CA SER A 40 -10.59 -9.67 -3.93
C SER A 40 -9.37 -9.06 -3.23
N HIS A 41 -8.56 -8.29 -3.95
CA HIS A 41 -7.33 -7.73 -3.40
C HIS A 41 -7.62 -6.66 -2.34
N PRO A 42 -6.89 -6.62 -1.21
CA PRO A 42 -7.12 -5.61 -0.15
C PRO A 42 -7.04 -4.15 -0.62
N LEU A 43 -6.23 -3.87 -1.65
CA LEU A 43 -6.08 -2.53 -2.22
C LEU A 43 -7.27 -2.08 -3.08
N ALA A 44 -8.18 -2.97 -3.48
CA ALA A 44 -9.41 -2.61 -4.17
C ALA A 44 -10.37 -1.83 -3.26
N LYS A 45 -10.45 -2.23 -1.99
CA LYS A 45 -11.41 -1.66 -1.02
C LYS A 45 -11.31 -0.14 -0.88
N PRO A 46 -10.14 0.49 -0.68
CA PRO A 46 -10.06 1.93 -0.55
C PRO A 46 -10.47 2.69 -1.81
N ILE A 47 -10.26 2.12 -3.01
CA ILE A 47 -10.68 2.75 -4.28
C ILE A 47 -12.19 2.70 -4.41
N ILE A 48 -12.80 1.55 -4.14
CA ILE A 48 -14.26 1.36 -4.19
C ILE A 48 -14.92 2.27 -3.15
N ALA A 49 -14.43 2.31 -1.92
CA ALA A 49 -14.95 3.17 -0.86
C ALA A 49 -14.89 4.66 -1.24
N LEU A 50 -13.81 5.10 -1.89
CA LEU A 50 -13.70 6.48 -2.37
C LEU A 50 -14.72 6.79 -3.47
N ALA A 51 -14.99 5.86 -4.38
CA ALA A 51 -16.00 6.01 -5.41
C ALA A 51 -17.42 6.07 -4.81
N GLU A 52 -17.71 5.25 -3.80
CA GLU A 52 -18.98 5.27 -3.07
C GLU A 52 -19.18 6.58 -2.31
N GLU A 53 -18.17 7.07 -1.60
CA GLU A 53 -18.19 8.36 -0.91
C GLU A 53 -18.54 9.52 -1.86
N ARG A 54 -17.97 9.48 -3.06
CA ARG A 54 -18.23 10.48 -4.10
C ARG A 54 -19.50 10.20 -4.92
N LYS A 55 -20.22 9.11 -4.61
CA LYS A 55 -21.44 8.70 -5.31
C LYS A 55 -21.25 8.53 -6.82
N LEU A 56 -20.08 8.01 -7.21
CA LEU A 56 -19.77 7.79 -8.61
C LEU A 56 -20.46 6.52 -9.12
N ALA A 57 -20.98 6.57 -10.35
CA ALA A 57 -21.53 5.41 -11.01
C ALA A 57 -20.40 4.47 -11.43
N LEU A 58 -20.47 3.20 -11.02
CA LEU A 58 -19.54 2.17 -11.41
C LEU A 58 -20.13 1.32 -12.53
N GLU A 59 -19.37 1.17 -13.59
CA GLU A 59 -19.74 0.33 -14.73
C GLU A 59 -19.26 -1.11 -14.53
N ASN A 60 -19.87 -2.04 -15.27
CA ASN A 60 -19.38 -3.42 -15.30
C ASN A 60 -18.24 -3.52 -16.30
N VAL A 61 -17.19 -4.23 -15.91
CA VAL A 61 -16.06 -4.51 -16.78
C VAL A 61 -16.18 -5.89 -17.41
N GLU A 62 -15.64 -6.02 -18.62
CA GLU A 62 -15.49 -7.27 -19.34
C GLU A 62 -14.02 -7.71 -19.33
N ASN A 63 -13.76 -8.98 -19.68
CA ASN A 63 -12.42 -9.52 -19.83
C ASN A 63 -11.50 -9.28 -18.61
N TYR A 64 -12.06 -9.30 -17.39
CA TYR A 64 -11.30 -9.14 -16.16
C TYR A 64 -10.22 -10.22 -16.04
N LYS A 65 -9.00 -9.82 -15.80
CA LYS A 65 -7.85 -10.69 -15.58
C LYS A 65 -6.94 -10.15 -14.49
N ALA A 66 -6.82 -10.90 -13.39
CA ALA A 66 -5.82 -10.61 -12.38
C ALA A 66 -4.42 -10.99 -12.88
N VAL A 67 -3.45 -10.10 -12.73
CA VAL A 67 -2.04 -10.33 -13.04
C VAL A 67 -1.27 -10.43 -11.75
N GLN A 68 -0.82 -11.64 -11.42
CA GLN A 68 -0.22 -11.95 -10.14
C GLN A 68 0.94 -11.01 -9.78
N GLY A 69 0.86 -10.38 -8.61
CA GLY A 69 1.88 -9.46 -8.10
C GLY A 69 2.02 -8.13 -8.87
N GLN A 70 1.11 -7.85 -9.83
CA GLN A 70 1.19 -6.64 -10.64
C GLN A 70 -0.08 -5.80 -10.62
N GLY A 71 -1.26 -6.42 -10.56
CA GLY A 71 -2.55 -5.73 -10.61
C GLY A 71 -3.58 -6.48 -11.44
N LEU A 72 -4.38 -5.77 -12.23
CA LEU A 72 -5.41 -6.34 -13.09
C LEU A 72 -5.50 -5.61 -14.44
N THR A 73 -6.06 -6.32 -15.41
CA THR A 73 -6.52 -5.75 -16.69
C THR A 73 -7.98 -6.09 -16.90
N ALA A 74 -8.71 -5.23 -17.61
CA ALA A 74 -10.11 -5.41 -17.95
C ALA A 74 -10.47 -4.58 -19.19
N ALA A 75 -11.72 -4.66 -19.63
CA ALA A 75 -12.29 -3.75 -20.64
C ALA A 75 -13.48 -3.00 -20.03
N LEU A 76 -13.53 -1.71 -20.26
CA LEU A 76 -14.60 -0.82 -19.80
C LEU A 76 -15.14 -0.01 -20.97
N GLY A 77 -16.39 -0.23 -21.36
CA GLY A 77 -16.98 0.45 -22.51
C GLY A 77 -16.17 0.26 -23.80
N GLY A 78 -15.61 -0.94 -24.03
CA GLY A 78 -14.77 -1.25 -25.17
C GLY A 78 -13.33 -0.72 -25.11
N LYS A 79 -12.93 -0.04 -24.03
CA LYS A 79 -11.56 0.46 -23.80
C LYS A 79 -10.82 -0.47 -22.87
N GLU A 80 -9.56 -0.75 -23.19
CA GLU A 80 -8.68 -1.49 -22.28
C GLU A 80 -8.39 -0.65 -21.04
N VAL A 81 -8.46 -1.29 -19.86
CA VAL A 81 -8.16 -0.72 -18.55
C VAL A 81 -7.10 -1.57 -17.88
N ALA A 82 -6.12 -0.93 -17.25
CA ALA A 82 -5.18 -1.59 -16.36
C ALA A 82 -5.08 -0.82 -15.05
N VAL A 83 -5.13 -1.54 -13.92
CA VAL A 83 -4.92 -0.99 -12.58
C VAL A 83 -3.85 -1.82 -11.88
N GLY A 84 -2.76 -1.19 -11.46
CA GLY A 84 -1.69 -1.92 -10.81
C GLY A 84 -0.38 -1.15 -10.67
N ASN A 85 0.71 -1.88 -10.46
CA ASN A 85 2.03 -1.29 -10.31
C ASN A 85 2.60 -0.82 -11.67
N LEU A 86 3.70 -0.06 -11.62
CA LEU A 86 4.33 0.48 -12.83
C LEU A 86 4.79 -0.60 -13.82
N ARG A 87 5.14 -1.81 -13.33
CA ARG A 87 5.51 -2.94 -14.21
C ARG A 87 4.33 -3.36 -15.10
N LEU A 88 3.13 -3.46 -14.53
CA LEU A 88 1.93 -3.75 -15.32
C LEU A 88 1.70 -2.68 -16.37
N ILE A 89 1.74 -1.40 -15.98
CA ILE A 89 1.50 -0.31 -16.91
C ILE A 89 2.50 -0.32 -18.09
N LYS A 90 3.79 -0.51 -17.79
CA LYS A 90 4.83 -0.63 -18.85
C LYS A 90 4.63 -1.84 -19.76
N SER A 91 3.91 -2.88 -19.32
CA SER A 91 3.63 -4.06 -20.17
C SER A 91 2.46 -3.87 -21.12
N VAL A 92 1.55 -2.93 -20.83
CA VAL A 92 0.31 -2.69 -21.60
C VAL A 92 0.30 -1.34 -22.31
N LEU A 93 1.20 -0.43 -21.97
CA LEU A 93 1.20 0.94 -22.47
C LEU A 93 2.63 1.46 -22.67
N SER A 94 2.89 2.04 -23.85
CA SER A 94 4.10 2.83 -24.05
C SER A 94 3.90 4.24 -23.50
N LEU A 95 4.75 4.64 -22.57
CA LEU A 95 4.72 5.96 -21.95
C LEU A 95 5.76 6.89 -22.63
N ASP A 96 5.43 8.15 -22.79
CA ASP A 96 6.43 9.17 -23.13
C ASP A 96 7.43 9.35 -21.98
N GLU A 97 8.57 9.97 -22.29
CA GLU A 97 9.69 10.06 -21.33
C GLU A 97 9.34 10.87 -20.08
N GLU A 98 8.55 11.93 -20.22
CA GLU A 98 8.16 12.79 -19.09
C GLU A 98 7.19 12.06 -18.14
N THR A 99 6.16 11.43 -18.72
CA THR A 99 5.18 10.62 -17.97
C THR A 99 5.87 9.44 -17.27
N LEU A 100 6.80 8.79 -17.97
CA LEU A 100 7.56 7.67 -17.41
C LEU A 100 8.40 8.11 -16.21
N ARG A 101 9.17 9.19 -16.31
CA ARG A 101 9.97 9.74 -15.21
C ARG A 101 9.11 10.09 -14.00
N THR A 102 7.95 10.71 -14.24
CA THR A 102 7.01 11.08 -13.17
C THR A 102 6.45 9.84 -12.48
N ALA A 103 6.09 8.79 -13.24
CA ALA A 103 5.59 7.54 -12.70
C ALA A 103 6.67 6.77 -11.93
N GLU A 104 7.91 6.74 -12.43
CA GLU A 104 9.05 6.11 -11.74
C GLU A 104 9.33 6.80 -10.41
N LYS A 105 9.40 8.13 -10.42
CA LYS A 105 9.57 8.93 -9.20
C LYS A 105 8.45 8.66 -8.19
N ALA A 106 7.19 8.60 -8.63
CA ALA A 106 6.07 8.27 -7.76
C ALA A 106 6.22 6.89 -7.13
N ALA A 107 6.65 5.87 -7.90
CA ALA A 107 6.88 4.52 -7.42
C ALA A 107 8.08 4.40 -6.47
N GLU A 108 9.11 5.24 -6.64
CA GLU A 108 10.28 5.29 -5.76
C GLU A 108 10.02 6.01 -4.44
N GLU A 109 9.20 7.06 -4.45
CA GLU A 109 8.92 7.90 -3.27
C GLU A 109 7.79 7.37 -2.39
N ASN A 110 6.98 6.43 -2.88
CA ASN A 110 5.80 5.95 -2.15
C ASN A 110 5.77 4.43 -2.02
N PRO A 111 5.37 3.91 -0.85
CA PRO A 111 5.43 2.48 -0.55
C PRO A 111 4.48 1.63 -1.42
N THR A 112 3.33 2.16 -1.78
CA THR A 112 2.36 1.48 -2.64
C THR A 112 1.70 2.50 -3.57
N VAL A 113 1.94 2.34 -4.87
CA VAL A 113 1.34 3.17 -5.92
C VAL A 113 0.53 2.29 -6.86
N LEU A 114 -0.73 2.62 -7.04
CA LEU A 114 -1.62 2.00 -8.01
C LEU A 114 -1.85 2.95 -9.17
N PHE A 115 -1.24 2.64 -10.29
CA PHE A 115 -1.42 3.37 -11.55
C PHE A 115 -2.69 2.89 -12.25
N VAL A 116 -3.33 3.79 -12.97
CA VAL A 116 -4.56 3.53 -13.73
C VAL A 116 -4.34 3.96 -15.18
N ALA A 117 -4.47 3.01 -16.09
CA ALA A 117 -4.48 3.27 -17.53
C ALA A 117 -5.85 2.94 -18.12
N CYS A 118 -6.30 3.73 -19.09
CA CYS A 118 -7.56 3.51 -19.79
C CYS A 118 -7.46 4.04 -21.23
N GLY A 119 -7.88 3.23 -22.21
CA GLY A 119 -7.92 3.62 -23.61
C GLY A 119 -6.57 4.07 -24.16
N GLY A 120 -5.49 3.35 -23.82
CA GLY A 120 -4.14 3.63 -24.31
C GLY A 120 -3.45 4.83 -23.65
N LYS A 121 -3.98 5.37 -22.55
CA LYS A 121 -3.39 6.50 -21.82
C LYS A 121 -3.27 6.21 -20.33
N LEU A 122 -2.18 6.67 -19.73
CA LEU A 122 -2.06 6.71 -18.27
C LEU A 122 -2.95 7.85 -17.74
N LYS A 123 -3.98 7.48 -16.96
CA LYS A 123 -4.94 8.43 -16.39
C LYS A 123 -4.41 9.12 -15.13
N GLY A 124 -3.67 8.38 -14.33
CA GLY A 124 -3.14 8.87 -13.05
C GLY A 124 -2.73 7.72 -12.13
N TYR A 125 -2.58 8.04 -10.85
CA TYR A 125 -2.28 7.05 -9.82
C TYR A 125 -2.84 7.41 -8.45
N PHE A 126 -2.97 6.39 -7.61
CA PHE A 126 -3.27 6.50 -6.19
C PHE A 126 -2.05 6.09 -5.37
N VAL A 127 -1.75 6.82 -4.30
CA VAL A 127 -0.88 6.34 -3.23
C VAL A 127 -1.77 5.73 -2.16
N VAL A 128 -1.48 4.48 -1.80
CA VAL A 128 -2.26 3.73 -0.82
C VAL A 128 -1.35 3.36 0.33
N GLU A 129 -1.78 3.67 1.56
CA GLU A 129 -0.99 3.45 2.76
C GLU A 129 -1.84 2.93 3.90
N ASP A 130 -1.24 2.09 4.73
CA ASP A 130 -1.83 1.70 6.00
C ASP A 130 -1.36 2.69 7.08
N THR A 131 -2.30 3.27 7.79
CA THR A 131 -2.04 4.39 8.71
C THR A 131 -1.78 3.90 10.12
N VAL A 132 -0.84 4.55 10.81
CA VAL A 132 -0.56 4.33 12.24
C VAL A 132 -1.79 4.70 13.08
N THR A 133 -2.14 3.85 14.02
CA THR A 133 -3.27 4.11 14.91
C THR A 133 -2.88 5.06 16.04
N GLU A 134 -3.84 5.85 16.55
CA GLU A 134 -3.59 6.72 17.69
C GLU A 134 -3.24 5.92 18.97
N GLN A 135 -3.79 4.70 19.10
CA GLN A 135 -3.43 3.79 20.19
C GLN A 135 -1.96 3.37 20.10
N ALA A 136 -1.46 3.06 18.90
CA ALA A 136 -0.06 2.72 18.70
C ALA A 136 0.87 3.90 19.06
N LYS A 137 0.52 5.12 18.65
CA LYS A 137 1.27 6.34 19.03
C LYS A 137 1.38 6.50 20.54
N LYS A 138 0.25 6.33 21.25
CA LYS A 138 0.22 6.40 22.73
C LYS A 138 1.06 5.31 23.36
N ALA A 139 0.88 4.04 22.95
CA ALA A 139 1.63 2.91 23.50
C ALA A 139 3.15 3.08 23.29
N VAL A 140 3.57 3.47 22.08
CA VAL A 140 5.00 3.72 21.79
C VAL A 140 5.55 4.84 22.68
N LYS A 141 4.79 5.91 22.89
CA LYS A 141 5.19 6.99 23.79
C LYS A 141 5.38 6.51 25.24
N GLU A 142 4.48 5.67 25.73
CA GLU A 142 4.56 5.08 27.07
C GLU A 142 5.76 4.14 27.20
N PHE A 143 6.00 3.25 26.23
CA PHE A 143 7.17 2.38 26.23
C PHE A 143 8.49 3.16 26.25
N LYS A 144 8.57 4.26 25.48
CA LYS A 144 9.74 5.16 25.53
C LYS A 144 9.90 5.84 26.89
N ALA A 145 8.81 6.27 27.53
CA ALA A 145 8.85 6.84 28.87
C ALA A 145 9.35 5.85 29.92
N MET A 146 9.05 4.56 29.73
CA MET A 146 9.58 3.45 30.55
C MET A 146 11.03 3.09 30.19
N LYS A 147 11.71 3.88 29.33
CA LYS A 147 13.07 3.62 28.82
C LYS A 147 13.24 2.29 28.08
N MET A 148 12.15 1.77 27.53
CA MET A 148 12.20 0.59 26.67
C MET A 148 12.74 0.96 25.28
N LYS A 149 13.60 0.10 24.72
CA LYS A 149 13.96 0.16 23.31
C LYS A 149 12.81 -0.42 22.49
N VAL A 150 12.23 0.38 21.60
CA VAL A 150 11.13 -0.04 20.72
C VAL A 150 11.66 -0.23 19.31
N VAL A 151 11.42 -1.40 18.73
CA VAL A 151 11.83 -1.76 17.37
C VAL A 151 10.64 -2.38 16.64
N MET A 152 10.31 -1.89 15.47
CA MET A 152 9.29 -2.47 14.60
C MET A 152 9.89 -3.56 13.73
N LEU A 153 9.21 -4.71 13.62
CA LEU A 153 9.52 -5.78 12.66
C LEU A 153 8.40 -5.85 11.63
N THR A 154 8.75 -5.90 10.35
CA THR A 154 7.75 -6.01 9.28
C THR A 154 8.28 -6.75 8.06
N GLY A 155 7.39 -7.50 7.38
CA GLY A 155 7.67 -8.09 6.08
C GLY A 155 7.62 -7.10 4.91
N ASP A 156 7.16 -5.87 5.14
CA ASP A 156 7.04 -4.87 4.11
C ASP A 156 8.41 -4.39 3.59
N ASN A 157 8.37 -3.65 2.48
CA ASN A 157 9.57 -3.01 1.93
C ASN A 157 10.10 -1.90 2.85
N GLU A 158 11.35 -1.52 2.60
CA GLU A 158 12.09 -0.53 3.36
C GLU A 158 11.37 0.82 3.45
N LEU A 159 10.78 1.28 2.36
CA LEU A 159 10.09 2.57 2.29
C LEU A 159 8.85 2.62 3.16
N ALA A 160 8.02 1.56 3.14
CA ALA A 160 6.83 1.44 3.98
C ALA A 160 7.20 1.35 5.47
N ALA A 161 8.25 0.58 5.79
CA ALA A 161 8.75 0.44 7.15
C ALA A 161 9.30 1.76 7.69
N LYS A 162 10.16 2.42 6.91
CA LYS A 162 10.77 3.70 7.27
C LYS A 162 9.72 4.76 7.59
N LYS A 163 8.69 4.90 6.75
CA LYS A 163 7.63 5.90 6.95
C LYS A 163 6.92 5.75 8.29
N VAL A 164 6.53 4.53 8.66
CA VAL A 164 5.88 4.23 9.95
C VAL A 164 6.85 4.44 11.11
N ALA A 165 8.09 4.01 10.96
CA ALA A 165 9.12 4.15 11.98
C ALA A 165 9.47 5.62 12.26
N ASP A 166 9.60 6.44 11.21
CA ASP A 166 9.85 7.88 11.33
C ASP A 166 8.67 8.59 12.03
N GLU A 167 7.42 8.25 11.68
CA GLU A 167 6.22 8.81 12.34
C GLU A 167 6.17 8.50 13.83
N LEU A 168 6.59 7.29 14.22
CA LEU A 168 6.62 6.85 15.62
C LEU A 168 7.94 7.20 16.33
N GLY A 169 8.97 7.59 15.58
CA GLY A 169 10.33 7.85 16.07
C GLY A 169 10.95 6.59 16.68
N ILE A 170 10.83 5.42 16.07
CA ILE A 170 11.34 4.12 16.53
C ILE A 170 12.30 3.52 15.52
N GLU A 171 13.10 2.54 15.96
CA GLU A 171 13.89 1.72 15.07
C GLU A 171 13.00 0.71 14.33
N TYR A 172 13.44 0.23 13.17
CA TYR A 172 12.71 -0.79 12.41
C TYR A 172 13.64 -1.79 11.73
N LYS A 173 13.06 -2.91 11.33
CA LYS A 173 13.65 -3.92 10.47
C LYS A 173 12.61 -4.33 9.43
N ALA A 174 12.89 -4.04 8.16
CA ALA A 174 12.04 -4.34 7.01
C ALA A 174 12.39 -5.69 6.38
N GLY A 175 11.48 -6.24 5.55
CA GLY A 175 11.71 -7.47 4.80
C GLY A 175 11.87 -8.72 5.67
N VAL A 176 11.40 -8.70 6.92
CA VAL A 176 11.48 -9.83 7.85
C VAL A 176 10.38 -10.82 7.54
N LEU A 177 10.74 -12.00 7.06
CA LEU A 177 9.77 -13.06 6.82
C LEU A 177 9.11 -13.53 8.13
N PRO A 178 7.87 -14.04 8.10
CA PRO A 178 7.17 -14.50 9.30
C PRO A 178 7.99 -15.48 10.14
N GLN A 179 8.64 -16.46 9.51
CA GLN A 179 9.50 -17.43 10.17
C GLN A 179 10.74 -16.82 10.84
N ASP A 180 11.22 -15.66 10.34
CA ASP A 180 12.42 -15.00 10.83
C ASP A 180 12.13 -14.06 12.00
N LYS A 181 10.86 -13.69 12.22
CA LYS A 181 10.46 -12.83 13.34
C LYS A 181 10.83 -13.47 14.69
N CYS A 182 10.64 -14.78 14.84
CA CYS A 182 11.06 -15.51 16.04
C CYS A 182 12.57 -15.47 16.25
N ALA A 183 13.36 -15.62 15.18
CA ALA A 183 14.82 -15.54 15.27
C ALA A 183 15.29 -14.15 15.73
N GLU A 184 14.63 -13.08 15.32
CA GLU A 184 14.92 -11.75 15.81
C GLU A 184 14.63 -11.60 17.32
N VAL A 185 13.54 -12.16 17.82
CA VAL A 185 13.24 -12.17 19.27
C VAL A 185 14.34 -12.90 20.04
N VAL A 186 14.75 -14.06 19.57
CA VAL A 186 15.86 -14.85 20.18
C VAL A 186 17.15 -14.02 20.21
N ARG A 187 17.53 -13.40 19.09
CA ARG A 187 18.72 -12.57 18.98
C ARG A 187 18.75 -11.43 20.00
N TYR A 188 17.62 -10.73 20.18
CA TYR A 188 17.53 -9.66 21.18
C TYR A 188 17.62 -10.22 22.61
N THR A 189 17.04 -11.39 22.87
CA THR A 189 17.07 -12.04 24.19
C THR A 189 18.49 -12.55 24.53
N GLU A 190 19.16 -13.17 23.59
CA GLU A 190 20.56 -13.67 23.74
C GLU A 190 21.55 -12.52 23.95
N SER A 191 21.24 -11.30 23.50
CA SER A 191 22.03 -10.12 23.80
C SER A 191 21.90 -9.63 25.26
N GLY A 192 21.27 -10.40 26.13
CA GLY A 192 21.08 -10.09 27.57
C GLY A 192 19.90 -9.16 27.85
N ARG A 193 19.01 -8.95 26.89
CA ARG A 193 17.84 -8.06 27.03
C ARG A 193 16.58 -8.87 27.34
N LYS A 194 15.76 -8.38 28.27
CA LYS A 194 14.39 -8.88 28.45
C LYS A 194 13.57 -8.39 27.24
N THR A 195 13.16 -9.31 26.38
CA THR A 195 12.50 -9.00 25.10
C THR A 195 11.03 -9.39 25.17
N LEU A 196 10.15 -8.48 24.73
CA LEU A 196 8.73 -8.70 24.50
C LEU A 196 8.44 -8.53 23.01
N MET A 197 7.67 -9.43 22.43
CA MET A 197 7.09 -9.29 21.10
C MET A 197 5.59 -9.07 21.21
N VAL A 198 5.09 -8.06 20.51
CA VAL A 198 3.66 -7.74 20.39
C VAL A 198 3.27 -7.81 18.93
N GLY A 199 2.23 -8.55 18.62
CA GLY A 199 1.66 -8.75 17.30
C GLY A 199 0.20 -9.19 17.42
N ASP A 200 -0.48 -9.37 16.28
CA ASP A 200 -1.87 -9.80 16.20
C ASP A 200 -2.09 -11.32 16.41
N GLY A 201 -1.00 -12.05 16.61
CA GLY A 201 -1.03 -13.51 16.87
C GLY A 201 -1.14 -14.38 15.62
N VAL A 202 -1.15 -13.80 14.44
CA VAL A 202 -1.26 -14.52 13.16
C VAL A 202 0.11 -14.74 12.49
N ASN A 203 1.14 -14.06 12.96
CA ASN A 203 2.50 -14.11 12.39
C ASN A 203 3.48 -14.82 13.30
#